data_578bb6be3ed223e42aac7f7440cbd60d
#
_entry.id   578bb6be3ed223e42aac7f7440cbd60d
#
_cell.length_a   1.000
_cell.length_b   1.000
_cell.length_c   1.000
_cell.angle_alpha   90.00
_cell.angle_beta   90.00
_cell.angle_gamma   90.00
#
_symmetry.space_group_name_H-M   'P 1'
#
loop_
_entity.id
_entity.type
_entity.pdbx_description
1 polymer ?
#
loop_
_entity_poly.entity_id
_entity_poly.type
_entity_poly.pdbx_seq_one_letter_code
_entity_poly.pdbx_strand_id
1 'polypeptide(L)'
;LKRAIKADIYHTQTPAPNNFATTLITPQSALLQEIVKANYDFSWAEVKHASYDELELEKALSNNITQMLLELGNGFAFLGRQRELIVAGKTRKIDLLFYHIRAHCYVVVELKAKPFEPEFVSKLNFYVSAVNNLIRQEEDNPTVGLLICSDMDETEVRWSFEGLQSP
;
A
#
# COMPACT_ATOMS: atom_id res chain seq x y z
N LEU A 1 -0.01 16.43 10.29
CA LEU A 1 -0.03 16.00 8.88
C LEU A 1 0.85 16.91 8.00
N LYS A 2 0.68 18.22 8.10
CA LYS A 2 1.47 19.18 7.29
C LYS A 2 3.00 19.13 7.52
N ARG A 3 3.49 18.63 8.64
CA ARG A 3 4.93 18.49 8.92
C ARG A 3 5.52 17.17 8.42
N ALA A 4 4.82 16.07 8.53
CA ALA A 4 5.30 14.76 8.07
C ALA A 4 5.33 14.66 6.54
N ILE A 5 4.38 15.32 5.86
CA ILE A 5 4.25 15.29 4.39
C ILE A 5 5.13 16.34 3.69
N LYS A 6 5.45 17.46 4.37
CA LYS A 6 6.28 18.53 3.79
C LYS A 6 7.80 18.30 3.86
N ALA A 7 8.26 17.34 4.64
CA ALA A 7 9.70 17.17 4.85
C ALA A 7 10.46 16.63 3.64
N ASP A 8 9.79 16.09 2.59
CA ASP A 8 10.51 15.34 1.57
C ASP A 8 10.06 15.50 0.12
N ILE A 9 9.53 16.65 -0.25
CA ILE A 9 9.23 16.95 -1.67
C ILE A 9 10.53 17.02 -2.52
N TYR A 10 11.70 17.10 -1.90
CA TYR A 10 12.98 17.29 -2.59
C TYR A 10 13.85 16.02 -2.76
N HIS A 11 13.46 14.87 -2.23
CA HIS A 11 14.19 13.59 -2.40
C HIS A 11 13.56 12.62 -3.40
N THR A 12 12.85 13.14 -4.37
CA THR A 12 11.96 12.38 -5.29
C THR A 12 12.66 11.60 -6.41
N GLN A 13 13.95 11.28 -6.32
CA GLN A 13 14.62 10.50 -7.36
C GLN A 13 14.96 9.06 -6.94
N THR A 14 14.73 8.69 -5.70
CA THR A 14 14.91 7.30 -5.26
C THR A 14 13.59 6.54 -5.39
N PRO A 15 13.58 5.39 -6.08
CA PRO A 15 12.37 4.55 -6.11
C PRO A 15 12.01 4.10 -4.70
N ALA A 16 10.70 3.88 -4.46
CA ALA A 16 10.22 3.33 -3.19
C ALA A 16 10.94 2.02 -2.86
N PRO A 17 11.34 1.77 -1.59
CA PRO A 17 11.84 0.48 -1.18
C PRO A 17 10.82 -0.61 -1.53
N ASN A 18 11.23 -1.61 -2.29
CA ASN A 18 10.36 -2.71 -2.71
C ASN A 18 11.16 -3.99 -2.95
N ASN A 19 10.45 -5.11 -3.06
CA ASN A 19 11.02 -6.42 -3.35
C ASN A 19 10.56 -6.97 -4.71
N PHE A 20 10.07 -6.13 -5.61
CA PHE A 20 9.47 -6.56 -6.88
C PHE A 20 10.43 -7.34 -7.78
N ALA A 21 11.73 -6.98 -7.77
CA ALA A 21 12.73 -7.66 -8.57
C ALA A 21 12.93 -9.12 -8.17
N THR A 22 12.66 -9.48 -6.92
CA THR A 22 12.83 -10.84 -6.38
C THR A 22 11.53 -11.64 -6.29
N THR A 23 10.37 -10.98 -6.37
CA THR A 23 9.06 -11.61 -6.15
C THR A 23 8.18 -11.64 -7.39
N LEU A 24 8.50 -10.86 -8.41
CA LEU A 24 7.71 -10.73 -9.64
C LEU A 24 8.54 -11.03 -10.89
N ILE A 25 7.87 -11.46 -11.96
CA ILE A 25 8.49 -11.58 -13.28
C ILE A 25 8.91 -10.19 -13.80
N THR A 26 9.98 -10.15 -14.62
CA THR A 26 10.61 -8.89 -15.05
C THR A 26 9.66 -7.85 -15.62
N PRO A 27 8.73 -8.16 -16.57
CA PRO A 27 7.83 -7.14 -17.11
C PRO A 27 6.93 -6.50 -16.05
N GLN A 28 6.38 -7.30 -15.12
CA GLN A 28 5.53 -6.82 -14.05
C GLN A 28 6.34 -6.03 -13.00
N SER A 29 7.51 -6.52 -12.63
CA SER A 29 8.43 -5.84 -11.71
C SER A 29 8.80 -4.44 -12.21
N ALA A 30 9.19 -4.31 -13.48
CA ALA A 30 9.54 -3.03 -14.07
C ALA A 30 8.35 -2.05 -14.07
N LEU A 31 7.16 -2.53 -14.44
CA LEU A 31 5.95 -1.71 -14.45
C LEU A 31 5.58 -1.21 -13.05
N LEU A 32 5.63 -2.06 -12.05
CA LEU A 32 5.29 -1.68 -10.67
C LEU A 32 6.33 -0.76 -10.02
N GLN A 33 7.61 -0.92 -10.36
CA GLN A 33 8.65 0.03 -9.94
C GLN A 33 8.43 1.44 -10.50
N GLU A 34 7.87 1.53 -11.71
CA GLU A 34 7.47 2.82 -12.30
C GLU A 34 6.23 3.42 -11.63
N ILE A 35 5.26 2.59 -11.26
CA ILE A 35 3.96 3.02 -10.73
C ILE A 35 4.03 3.42 -9.26
N VAL A 36 4.75 2.65 -8.43
CA VAL A 36 4.81 2.88 -6.98
C VAL A 36 5.76 4.01 -6.67
N LYS A 37 5.24 5.05 -6.03
CA LYS A 37 6.01 6.23 -5.63
C LYS A 37 6.74 6.02 -4.31
N ALA A 38 7.88 6.66 -4.15
CA ALA A 38 8.57 6.74 -2.86
C ALA A 38 7.76 7.53 -1.82
N ASN A 39 7.06 8.57 -2.26
CA ASN A 39 6.27 9.45 -1.39
C ASN A 39 4.91 9.75 -2.01
N TYR A 40 3.89 9.81 -1.15
CA TYR A 40 2.52 10.21 -1.50
C TYR A 40 2.15 11.47 -0.74
N ASP A 41 1.51 12.43 -1.41
CA ASP A 41 1.00 13.65 -0.79
C ASP A 41 -0.49 13.47 -0.44
N PHE A 42 -0.76 13.26 0.84
CA PHE A 42 -2.11 13.22 1.40
C PHE A 42 -2.46 14.48 2.22
N SER A 43 -1.77 15.59 1.97
CA SER A 43 -2.02 16.88 2.69
C SER A 43 -3.44 17.42 2.48
N TRP A 44 -4.11 17.01 1.40
CA TRP A 44 -5.50 17.33 1.11
C TRP A 44 -6.50 16.56 1.99
N ALA A 45 -6.08 15.47 2.64
CA ALA A 45 -6.95 14.71 3.54
C ALA A 45 -7.21 15.51 4.82
N GLU A 46 -8.45 15.82 5.10
CA GLU A 46 -8.86 16.53 6.31
C GLU A 46 -8.88 15.57 7.50
N VAL A 47 -7.86 15.65 8.35
CA VAL A 47 -7.81 14.96 9.62
C VAL A 47 -8.01 15.97 10.74
N LYS A 48 -9.04 15.74 11.55
CA LYS A 48 -9.55 16.74 12.52
C LYS A 48 -8.65 16.97 13.73
N HIS A 49 -7.73 16.05 14.03
CA HIS A 49 -6.91 16.10 15.24
C HIS A 49 -5.42 16.04 14.93
N ALA A 50 -4.61 16.61 15.81
CA ALA A 50 -3.15 16.58 15.70
C ALA A 50 -2.57 15.17 15.89
N SER A 51 -3.25 14.31 16.65
CA SER A 51 -3.02 12.87 16.73
C SER A 51 -4.24 12.16 16.14
N TYR A 52 -4.09 11.56 15.00
CA TYR A 52 -5.10 10.77 14.31
C TYR A 52 -4.71 9.29 14.34
N ASP A 53 -5.71 8.42 14.32
CA ASP A 53 -5.50 6.99 14.16
C ASP A 53 -5.64 6.56 12.68
N GLU A 54 -5.30 5.30 12.41
CA GLU A 54 -5.37 4.74 11.06
C GLU A 54 -6.78 4.80 10.47
N LEU A 55 -7.81 4.63 11.31
CA LEU A 55 -9.21 4.66 10.86
C LEU A 55 -9.65 6.08 10.45
N GLU A 56 -9.21 7.11 11.16
CA GLU A 56 -9.46 8.50 10.78
C GLU A 56 -8.75 8.86 9.47
N LEU A 57 -7.50 8.44 9.31
CA LEU A 57 -6.75 8.62 8.07
C LEU A 57 -7.43 7.91 6.91
N GLU A 58 -7.79 6.65 7.07
CA GLU A 58 -8.49 5.87 6.05
C GLU A 58 -9.80 6.51 5.61
N LYS A 59 -10.61 6.98 6.58
CA LYS A 59 -11.86 7.70 6.28
C LYS A 59 -11.60 8.99 5.52
N ALA A 60 -10.62 9.78 5.94
CA ALA A 60 -10.28 11.03 5.28
C ALA A 60 -9.82 10.81 3.84
N LEU A 61 -9.01 9.78 3.59
CA LEU A 61 -8.56 9.40 2.24
C LEU A 61 -9.74 8.90 1.38
N SER A 62 -10.60 8.06 1.94
CA SER A 62 -11.73 7.46 1.21
C SER A 62 -12.84 8.45 0.91
N ASN A 63 -13.02 9.48 1.74
CA ASN A 63 -14.03 10.52 1.53
C ASN A 63 -13.74 11.38 0.28
N ASN A 64 -12.49 11.41 -0.17
CA ASN A 64 -12.11 12.05 -1.42
C ASN A 64 -11.37 11.07 -2.32
N ILE A 65 -12.09 10.06 -2.78
CA ILE A 65 -11.51 8.99 -3.61
C ILE A 65 -10.89 9.51 -4.91
N THR A 66 -11.41 10.59 -5.47
CA THR A 66 -10.85 11.18 -6.68
C THR A 66 -9.44 11.69 -6.44
N GLN A 67 -9.22 12.45 -5.35
CA GLN A 67 -7.88 12.93 -4.99
C GLN A 67 -6.93 11.79 -4.65
N MET A 68 -7.44 10.77 -3.96
CA MET A 68 -6.65 9.59 -3.63
C MET A 68 -6.19 8.84 -4.88
N LEU A 69 -7.07 8.62 -5.86
CA LEU A 69 -6.72 7.98 -7.12
C LEU A 69 -5.74 8.81 -7.94
N LEU A 70 -5.89 10.14 -7.95
CA LEU A 70 -4.93 11.04 -8.59
C LEU A 70 -3.54 10.97 -7.94
N GLU A 71 -3.48 10.87 -6.61
CA GLU A 71 -2.22 10.74 -5.90
C GLU A 71 -1.56 9.39 -6.13
N LEU A 72 -2.33 8.29 -6.12
CA LEU A 72 -1.80 6.96 -6.41
C LEU A 72 -1.29 6.85 -7.85
N GLY A 73 -1.91 7.55 -8.78
CA GLY A 73 -1.53 7.57 -10.18
C GLY A 73 -2.45 6.76 -11.09
N ASN A 74 -2.08 6.69 -12.36
CA ASN A 74 -2.92 6.07 -13.39
C ASN A 74 -3.00 4.55 -13.24
N GLY A 75 -4.18 4.02 -13.50
CA GLY A 75 -4.44 2.59 -13.59
C GLY A 75 -4.98 1.95 -12.31
N PHE A 76 -5.12 2.71 -11.21
CA PHE A 76 -5.75 2.23 -9.99
C PHE A 76 -7.27 2.31 -10.07
N ALA A 77 -7.94 1.21 -9.76
CA ALA A 77 -9.39 1.12 -9.57
C ALA A 77 -9.67 0.80 -8.09
N PHE A 78 -10.49 1.61 -7.44
CA PHE A 78 -10.83 1.43 -6.04
C PHE A 78 -11.93 0.38 -5.87
N LEU A 79 -11.67 -0.65 -5.06
CA LEU A 79 -12.59 -1.75 -4.79
C LEU A 79 -13.27 -1.65 -3.42
N GLY A 80 -12.77 -0.83 -2.53
CA GLY A 80 -13.39 -0.58 -1.23
C GLY A 80 -12.41 -0.37 -0.09
N ARG A 81 -12.97 0.15 1.00
CA ARG A 81 -12.28 0.25 2.29
C ARG A 81 -12.84 -0.78 3.27
N GLN A 82 -12.05 -1.14 4.28
CA GLN A 82 -12.43 -2.12 5.31
C GLN A 82 -13.03 -3.40 4.70
N ARG A 83 -12.39 -3.85 3.61
CA ARG A 83 -12.85 -5.03 2.88
C ARG A 83 -12.72 -6.28 3.75
N GLU A 84 -13.85 -6.89 4.05
CA GLU A 84 -13.89 -8.08 4.88
C GLU A 84 -13.50 -9.34 4.08
N LEU A 85 -12.63 -10.13 4.70
CA LEU A 85 -12.26 -11.47 4.26
C LEU A 85 -12.48 -12.45 5.41
N ILE A 86 -12.97 -13.65 5.09
CA ILE A 86 -13.06 -14.73 6.08
C ILE A 86 -11.89 -15.69 5.85
N VAL A 87 -11.00 -15.76 6.82
CA VAL A 87 -9.83 -16.63 6.81
C VAL A 87 -9.87 -17.55 8.02
N ALA A 88 -9.94 -18.86 7.78
CA ALA A 88 -10.06 -19.88 8.83
C ALA A 88 -11.20 -19.58 9.84
N GLY A 89 -12.36 -19.15 9.33
CA GLY A 89 -13.54 -18.80 10.14
C GLY A 89 -13.45 -17.49 10.91
N LYS A 90 -12.39 -16.69 10.71
CA LYS A 90 -12.20 -15.38 11.34
C LYS A 90 -12.33 -14.27 10.32
N THR A 91 -13.12 -13.25 10.65
CA THR A 91 -13.22 -12.04 9.83
C THR A 91 -11.96 -11.20 9.96
N ARG A 92 -11.39 -10.83 8.83
CA ARG A 92 -10.25 -9.93 8.68
C ARG A 92 -10.65 -8.76 7.81
N LYS A 93 -10.06 -7.59 8.02
CA LYS A 93 -10.38 -6.37 7.27
C LYS A 93 -9.11 -5.78 6.66
N ILE A 94 -9.16 -5.59 5.35
CA ILE A 94 -8.14 -4.85 4.60
C ILE A 94 -8.51 -3.37 4.65
N ASP A 95 -7.57 -2.48 4.97
CA ASP A 95 -7.83 -1.04 5.05
C ASP A 95 -8.36 -0.52 3.71
N LEU A 96 -7.59 -0.68 2.62
CA LEU A 96 -7.98 -0.30 1.27
C LEU A 96 -7.60 -1.40 0.27
N LEU A 97 -8.50 -1.71 -0.63
CA LEU A 97 -8.27 -2.65 -1.72
C LEU A 97 -8.45 -1.95 -3.07
N PHE A 98 -7.46 -2.14 -3.94
CA PHE A 98 -7.47 -1.66 -5.32
C PHE A 98 -7.21 -2.80 -6.29
N TYR A 99 -7.50 -2.53 -7.56
CA TYR A 99 -7.02 -3.30 -8.69
C TYR A 99 -6.25 -2.39 -9.63
N HIS A 100 -5.08 -2.82 -10.09
CA HIS A 100 -4.29 -2.06 -11.04
C HIS A 100 -4.47 -2.62 -12.46
N ILE A 101 -5.10 -1.82 -13.33
CA ILE A 101 -5.56 -2.27 -14.65
C ILE A 101 -4.39 -2.70 -15.56
N ARG A 102 -3.31 -1.91 -15.61
CA ARG A 102 -2.15 -2.23 -16.46
C ARG A 102 -1.30 -3.38 -15.94
N ALA A 103 -1.20 -3.50 -14.63
CA ALA A 103 -0.43 -4.56 -13.98
C ALA A 103 -1.24 -5.85 -13.82
N HIS A 104 -2.54 -5.82 -14.10
CA HIS A 104 -3.45 -6.95 -13.93
C HIS A 104 -3.31 -7.62 -12.56
N CYS A 105 -3.33 -6.85 -11.48
CA CYS A 105 -3.17 -7.36 -10.13
C CYS A 105 -4.00 -6.58 -9.11
N TYR A 106 -4.35 -7.25 -8.03
CA TYR A 106 -4.86 -6.60 -6.84
C TYR A 106 -3.74 -5.86 -6.11
N VAL A 107 -4.09 -4.74 -5.48
CA VAL A 107 -3.19 -3.97 -4.62
C VAL A 107 -3.84 -3.81 -3.26
N VAL A 108 -3.22 -4.40 -2.26
CA VAL A 108 -3.61 -4.27 -0.85
C VAL A 108 -2.87 -3.09 -0.26
N VAL A 109 -3.59 -2.10 0.23
CA VAL A 109 -2.99 -0.94 0.90
C VAL A 109 -3.28 -1.02 2.39
N GLU A 110 -2.24 -1.03 3.19
CA GLU A 110 -2.28 -0.92 4.64
C GLU A 110 -1.79 0.45 5.06
N LEU A 111 -2.59 1.14 5.89
CA LEU A 111 -2.29 2.49 6.36
C LEU A 111 -1.79 2.46 7.80
N LYS A 112 -0.73 3.22 8.08
CA LYS A 112 -0.19 3.43 9.42
C LYS A 112 0.01 4.91 9.69
N ALA A 113 -0.62 5.41 10.75
CA ALA A 113 -0.49 6.80 11.17
C ALA A 113 0.82 7.10 11.91
N LYS A 114 1.71 6.14 12.01
CA LYS A 114 3.00 6.19 12.73
C LYS A 114 4.16 5.75 11.83
N PRO A 115 5.42 5.97 12.27
CA PRO A 115 6.59 5.50 11.54
C PRO A 115 6.58 3.99 11.31
N PHE A 116 7.32 3.55 10.30
CA PHE A 116 7.46 2.14 9.95
C PHE A 116 7.90 1.31 11.15
N GLU A 117 7.28 0.13 11.28
CA GLU A 117 7.69 -0.94 12.18
C GLU A 117 7.72 -2.26 11.39
N PRO A 118 8.72 -3.13 11.60
CA PRO A 118 8.84 -4.40 10.85
C PRO A 118 7.60 -5.30 10.93
N GLU A 119 6.85 -5.23 12.01
CA GLU A 119 5.62 -5.99 12.22
C GLU A 119 4.51 -5.65 11.20
N PHE A 120 4.52 -4.45 10.64
CA PHE A 120 3.54 -4.04 9.63
C PHE A 120 3.66 -4.85 8.36
N VAL A 121 4.89 -5.25 8.01
CA VAL A 121 5.16 -6.08 6.84
C VAL A 121 4.51 -7.46 6.99
N SER A 122 4.57 -8.07 8.17
CA SER A 122 3.94 -9.36 8.42
C SER A 122 2.43 -9.32 8.26
N LYS A 123 1.80 -8.26 8.76
CA LYS A 123 0.35 -8.05 8.59
C LYS A 123 -0.03 -7.86 7.12
N LEU A 124 0.70 -7.00 6.41
CA LEU A 124 0.48 -6.76 4.99
C LEU A 124 0.66 -8.04 4.16
N ASN A 125 1.74 -8.81 4.42
CA ASN A 125 2.00 -10.07 3.76
C ASN A 125 0.85 -11.09 3.95
N PHE A 126 0.29 -11.14 5.15
CA PHE A 126 -0.88 -11.99 5.42
C PHE A 126 -2.07 -11.59 4.53
N TYR A 127 -2.36 -10.29 4.39
CA TYR A 127 -3.46 -9.83 3.54
C TYR A 127 -3.20 -10.05 2.05
N VAL A 128 -1.97 -9.86 1.58
CA VAL A 128 -1.58 -10.19 0.21
C VAL A 128 -1.83 -11.68 -0.07
N SER A 129 -1.42 -12.55 0.83
CA SER A 129 -1.67 -13.99 0.73
C SER A 129 -3.15 -14.32 0.75
N ALA A 130 -3.93 -13.67 1.61
CA ALA A 130 -5.37 -13.88 1.68
C ALA A 130 -6.08 -13.47 0.37
N VAL A 131 -5.72 -12.34 -0.22
CA VAL A 131 -6.26 -11.91 -1.52
C VAL A 131 -5.86 -12.88 -2.63
N ASN A 132 -4.62 -13.33 -2.66
CA ASN A 132 -4.15 -14.32 -3.64
C ASN A 132 -4.94 -15.62 -3.58
N ASN A 133 -5.32 -16.07 -2.39
CA ASN A 133 -6.01 -17.35 -2.21
C ASN A 133 -7.52 -17.26 -2.30
N LEU A 134 -8.12 -16.10 -2.01
CA LEU A 134 -9.59 -15.97 -1.87
C LEU A 134 -10.25 -15.14 -2.98
N ILE A 135 -9.51 -14.21 -3.60
CA ILE A 135 -10.08 -13.23 -4.55
C ILE A 135 -9.43 -13.31 -5.92
N ARG A 136 -8.11 -13.43 -5.98
CA ARG A 136 -7.34 -13.42 -7.23
C ARG A 136 -7.83 -14.51 -8.18
N GLN A 137 -7.97 -14.16 -9.46
CA GLN A 137 -8.27 -15.10 -10.53
C GLN A 137 -6.98 -15.65 -11.17
N GLU A 138 -7.09 -16.72 -11.97
CA GLU A 138 -5.92 -17.33 -12.63
C GLU A 138 -5.22 -16.40 -13.62
N GLU A 139 -5.98 -15.51 -14.25
CA GLU A 139 -5.48 -14.54 -15.23
C GLU A 139 -4.77 -13.36 -14.59
N ASP A 140 -4.97 -13.14 -13.28
CA ASP A 140 -4.34 -12.04 -12.57
C ASP A 140 -2.89 -12.37 -12.21
N ASN A 141 -2.05 -11.36 -12.28
CA ASN A 141 -0.71 -11.41 -11.70
C ASN A 141 -0.78 -11.46 -10.16
N PRO A 142 0.31 -11.84 -9.47
CA PRO A 142 0.34 -11.84 -8.02
C PRO A 142 -0.08 -10.51 -7.41
N THR A 143 -0.85 -10.59 -6.34
CA THR A 143 -1.28 -9.41 -5.56
C THR A 143 -0.09 -8.70 -4.96
N VAL A 144 -0.12 -7.38 -4.98
CA VAL A 144 0.93 -6.50 -4.45
C VAL A 144 0.47 -5.85 -3.15
N GLY A 145 1.36 -5.78 -2.19
CA GLY A 145 1.17 -5.03 -0.94
C GLY A 145 1.81 -3.65 -1.00
N LEU A 146 1.09 -2.63 -0.57
CA LEU A 146 1.58 -1.27 -0.40
C LEU A 146 1.37 -0.82 1.04
N LEU A 147 2.45 -0.55 1.75
CA LEU A 147 2.43 -0.01 3.10
C LEU A 147 2.68 1.50 3.06
N ILE A 148 1.76 2.26 3.61
CA ILE A 148 1.87 3.73 3.73
C ILE A 148 2.02 4.09 5.21
N CYS A 149 3.17 4.65 5.57
CA CYS A 149 3.53 5.08 6.92
C CYS A 149 3.80 6.58 6.97
N SER A 150 3.85 7.15 8.18
CA SER A 150 4.19 8.56 8.35
C SER A 150 5.67 8.85 8.10
N ASP A 151 6.54 7.88 8.32
CA ASP A 151 7.99 7.94 8.12
C ASP A 151 8.59 6.54 8.03
N MET A 152 9.81 6.40 7.48
CA MET A 152 10.49 5.13 7.38
C MET A 152 12.01 5.28 7.40
N ASP A 153 12.71 4.30 7.99
CA ASP A 153 14.14 4.08 7.77
C ASP A 153 14.32 3.06 6.63
N GLU A 154 15.09 3.45 5.62
CA GLU A 154 15.27 2.63 4.42
C GLU A 154 15.95 1.28 4.73
N THR A 155 16.84 1.23 5.71
CA THR A 155 17.54 0.02 6.11
C THR A 155 16.59 -0.94 6.82
N GLU A 156 15.78 -0.46 7.75
CA GLU A 156 14.77 -1.28 8.43
C GLU A 156 13.76 -1.87 7.44
N VAL A 157 13.28 -1.06 6.49
CA VAL A 157 12.35 -1.51 5.45
C VAL A 157 13.00 -2.59 4.59
N ARG A 158 14.23 -2.37 4.11
CA ARG A 158 14.95 -3.31 3.27
C ARG A 158 15.16 -4.65 3.97
N TRP A 159 15.60 -4.65 5.21
CA TRP A 159 15.80 -5.88 5.98
C TRP A 159 14.50 -6.62 6.28
N SER A 160 13.41 -5.86 6.47
CA SER A 160 12.08 -6.46 6.66
C SER A 160 11.54 -7.17 5.42
N PHE A 161 12.07 -6.84 4.24
CA PHE A 161 11.72 -7.52 2.98
C PHE A 161 12.56 -8.76 2.69
N GLU A 162 13.68 -8.96 3.41
CA GLU A 162 14.50 -10.14 3.22
C GLU A 162 13.72 -11.42 3.52
N GLY A 163 13.73 -12.35 2.58
CA GLY A 163 13.01 -13.61 2.69
C GLY A 163 11.50 -13.57 2.44
N LEU A 164 10.91 -12.40 2.19
CA LEU A 164 9.52 -12.32 1.75
C LEU A 164 9.37 -12.86 0.33
N GLN A 165 8.31 -13.65 0.12
CA GLN A 165 7.94 -14.18 -1.20
C GLN A 165 6.78 -13.42 -1.85
N SER A 166 6.06 -12.63 -1.09
CA SER A 166 4.98 -11.78 -1.60
C SER A 166 5.52 -10.40 -2.01
N PRO A 167 5.09 -9.88 -3.15
CA PRO A 167 5.42 -8.54 -3.62
C PRO A 167 4.65 -7.42 -2.90
#